data_99848a53a30996b5d80ba5e97a852fdf
#
_entry.id   99848a53a30996b5d80ba5e97a852fdf
#
_cell.length_a   1.000
_cell.length_b   1.000
_cell.length_c   1.000
_cell.angle_alpha   90.00
_cell.angle_beta   90.00
_cell.angle_gamma   90.00
#
_symmetry.space_group_name_H-M   'P 1'
#
loop_
_entity.id
_entity.type
_entity.pdbx_description
1 polymer ?
#
loop_
_entity_poly.entity_id
_entity_poly.type
_entity_poly.pdbx_seq_one_letter_code
_entity_poly.pdbx_strand_id
1 'polypeptide(L)'
;MAYPTLHRWLAKSRKWLFRRLEREQPCYQQRILNDMDRLHEAIRPGDIVLVEGRSDMSRIIKFFSSSHWSHVALYVGDRLIRPQHPDHAAYRQRFRAEGQHLMVEAFSGDGVIVAPLAKYRDFNIRICRPYGINAEDMRKVIHEVTGNIGRRYDDRNILEIAKMVTYTALNPRNRRSYKACIGGCNEFEVICSGMIAKAFQKVGYPIIPALKPLPAGARELTSNPYGAMLLMRHFSQILPRDFDLSPNFEVIKFNIIGREFKYKDLWQEKLP
;
A
#
# COMPACT_ATOMS: atom_id res chain seq x y z
N MET A 1 -25.11 12.87 32.53
CA MET A 1 -25.92 11.88 31.78
C MET A 1 -25.59 12.01 30.33
N ALA A 2 -24.80 11.11 29.77
CA ALA A 2 -24.32 11.17 28.38
C ALA A 2 -25.39 10.54 27.48
N TYR A 3 -25.71 11.21 26.37
CA TYR A 3 -26.73 10.82 25.41
C TYR A 3 -26.28 9.58 24.59
N PRO A 4 -26.74 8.35 24.92
CA PRO A 4 -26.34 7.15 24.21
C PRO A 4 -26.92 7.07 22.78
N THR A 5 -27.97 7.85 22.50
CA THR A 5 -28.66 7.87 21.19
C THR A 5 -27.88 8.60 20.10
N LEU A 6 -27.19 9.68 20.43
CA LEU A 6 -26.40 10.48 19.47
C LEU A 6 -25.20 9.69 18.94
N HIS A 7 -24.48 8.97 19.81
CA HIS A 7 -23.36 8.10 19.42
C HIS A 7 -23.79 6.94 18.50
N ARG A 8 -24.96 6.34 18.74
CA ARG A 8 -25.49 5.29 17.88
C ARG A 8 -25.92 5.81 16.52
N TRP A 9 -26.45 7.01 16.46
CA TRP A 9 -26.86 7.65 15.21
C TRP A 9 -25.66 8.05 14.36
N LEU A 10 -24.65 8.67 14.97
CA LEU A 10 -23.38 8.99 14.33
C LEU A 10 -22.63 7.73 13.82
N ALA A 11 -22.70 6.62 14.54
CA ALA A 11 -22.10 5.37 14.11
C ALA A 11 -22.85 4.75 12.90
N LYS A 12 -24.18 4.87 12.86
CA LYS A 12 -25.00 4.38 11.72
C LYS A 12 -24.80 5.25 10.48
N SER A 13 -24.79 6.58 10.62
CA SER A 13 -24.56 7.51 9.50
C SER A 13 -23.16 7.33 8.92
N ARG A 14 -22.16 7.08 9.78
CA ARG A 14 -20.80 6.78 9.36
C ARG A 14 -20.71 5.47 8.57
N LYS A 15 -21.32 4.38 9.06
CA LYS A 15 -21.39 3.11 8.32
C LYS A 15 -22.10 3.25 6.96
N TRP A 16 -23.14 4.04 6.90
CA TRP A 16 -23.86 4.32 5.67
C TRP A 16 -22.97 5.08 4.67
N LEU A 17 -22.26 6.13 5.15
CA LEU A 17 -21.32 6.90 4.32
C LEU A 17 -20.21 6.01 3.76
N PHE A 18 -19.63 5.12 4.58
CA PHE A 18 -18.62 4.16 4.13
C PHE A 18 -19.13 3.23 3.05
N ARG A 19 -20.30 2.60 3.27
CA ARG A 19 -20.91 1.75 2.24
C ARG A 19 -21.16 2.49 0.94
N ARG A 20 -21.45 3.79 1.00
CA ARG A 20 -21.61 4.62 -0.20
C ARG A 20 -20.27 4.89 -0.88
N LEU A 21 -19.22 5.14 -0.13
CA LEU A 21 -17.87 5.39 -0.66
C LEU A 21 -17.16 4.12 -1.18
N GLU A 22 -17.61 2.95 -0.76
CA GLU A 22 -17.12 1.65 -1.24
C GLU A 22 -17.82 1.17 -2.52
N ARG A 23 -18.79 1.92 -3.05
CA ARG A 23 -19.43 1.56 -4.32
C ARG A 23 -18.42 1.55 -5.46
N GLU A 24 -18.50 0.51 -6.28
CA GLU A 24 -17.68 0.41 -7.48
C GLU A 24 -18.13 1.42 -8.53
N GLN A 25 -17.15 1.96 -9.23
CA GLN A 25 -17.38 2.92 -10.31
C GLN A 25 -17.72 2.17 -11.60
N PRO A 26 -18.77 2.60 -12.32
CA PRO A 26 -19.14 1.97 -13.59
C PRO A 26 -18.10 2.21 -14.72
N CYS A 27 -17.21 3.18 -14.56
CA CYS A 27 -16.26 3.59 -15.61
C CYS A 27 -14.81 3.14 -15.30
N TYR A 28 -14.61 2.07 -14.51
CA TYR A 28 -13.26 1.54 -14.31
C TYR A 28 -12.77 0.87 -15.61
N GLN A 29 -11.60 1.27 -16.08
CA GLN A 29 -10.96 0.65 -17.24
C GLN A 29 -9.74 -0.15 -16.78
N GLN A 30 -9.79 -1.45 -16.96
CA GLN A 30 -8.59 -2.27 -16.88
C GLN A 30 -7.74 -2.02 -18.13
N ARG A 31 -6.56 -1.46 -17.94
CA ARG A 31 -5.65 -1.10 -19.04
C ARG A 31 -4.79 -2.26 -19.49
N ILE A 32 -4.50 -3.19 -18.60
CA ILE A 32 -3.62 -4.33 -18.86
C ILE A 32 -4.25 -5.57 -18.23
N LEU A 33 -4.37 -6.64 -18.99
CA LEU A 33 -4.74 -7.96 -18.48
C LEU A 33 -3.55 -8.53 -17.71
N ASN A 34 -3.79 -8.95 -16.48
CA ASN A 34 -2.76 -9.57 -15.67
C ASN A 34 -2.60 -11.05 -16.06
N ASP A 35 -1.44 -11.40 -16.58
CA ASP A 35 -1.01 -12.79 -16.74
C ASP A 35 -0.66 -13.33 -15.35
N MET A 36 -1.58 -14.11 -14.76
CA MET A 36 -1.43 -14.59 -13.39
C MET A 36 -0.30 -15.60 -13.26
N ASP A 37 -0.02 -16.40 -14.29
CA ASP A 37 1.06 -17.41 -14.25
C ASP A 37 2.41 -16.69 -14.21
N ARG A 38 2.63 -15.75 -15.10
CA ARG A 38 3.83 -14.89 -15.07
C ARG A 38 3.96 -14.07 -13.80
N LEU A 39 2.83 -13.60 -13.26
CA LEU A 39 2.83 -12.88 -11.99
C LEU A 39 3.28 -13.79 -10.84
N HIS A 40 2.78 -15.02 -10.79
CA HIS A 40 3.16 -16.01 -9.78
C HIS A 40 4.65 -16.39 -9.85
N GLU A 41 5.23 -16.45 -11.04
CA GLU A 41 6.66 -16.69 -11.25
C GLU A 41 7.54 -15.51 -10.84
N ALA A 42 7.05 -14.29 -11.07
CA ALA A 42 7.83 -13.07 -10.87
C ALA A 42 7.78 -12.56 -9.41
N ILE A 43 6.64 -12.71 -8.72
CA ILE A 43 6.40 -12.12 -7.42
C ILE A 43 7.11 -12.88 -6.29
N ARG A 44 7.62 -12.15 -5.29
CA ARG A 44 8.36 -12.72 -4.15
C ARG A 44 7.81 -12.21 -2.83
N PRO A 45 7.84 -13.03 -1.75
CA PRO A 45 7.46 -12.58 -0.41
C PRO A 45 8.22 -11.32 0.00
N GLY A 46 7.49 -10.28 0.38
CA GLY A 46 8.01 -8.95 0.68
C GLY A 46 7.78 -7.93 -0.43
N ASP A 47 7.34 -8.35 -1.61
CA ASP A 47 6.93 -7.43 -2.67
C ASP A 47 5.66 -6.67 -2.26
N ILE A 48 5.60 -5.43 -2.68
CA ILE A 48 4.45 -4.53 -2.51
C ILE A 48 3.57 -4.65 -3.74
N VAL A 49 2.29 -4.93 -3.53
CA VAL A 49 1.27 -4.92 -4.58
C VAL A 49 0.51 -3.61 -4.50
N LEU A 50 0.78 -2.69 -5.43
CA LEU A 50 0.00 -1.47 -5.61
C LEU A 50 -1.23 -1.76 -6.44
N VAL A 51 -2.37 -1.22 -6.04
CA VAL A 51 -3.65 -1.46 -6.70
C VAL A 51 -4.33 -0.14 -7.03
N GLU A 52 -4.82 -0.04 -8.26
CA GLU A 52 -5.78 0.98 -8.65
C GLU A 52 -7.18 0.51 -8.27
N GLY A 53 -7.68 0.97 -7.12
CA GLY A 53 -9.00 0.60 -6.65
C GLY A 53 -10.14 1.19 -7.49
N ARG A 54 -11.31 0.56 -7.41
CA ARG A 54 -12.52 0.86 -8.22
C ARG A 54 -13.56 1.68 -7.47
N SER A 55 -13.42 1.86 -6.15
CA SER A 55 -14.42 2.51 -5.31
C SER A 55 -14.36 4.04 -5.40
N ASP A 56 -15.43 4.71 -4.96
CA ASP A 56 -15.47 6.17 -4.82
C ASP A 56 -14.38 6.67 -3.84
N MET A 57 -14.10 5.89 -2.77
CA MET A 57 -12.99 6.19 -1.87
C MET A 57 -11.65 6.15 -2.61
N SER A 58 -11.45 5.14 -3.45
CA SER A 58 -10.25 5.03 -4.29
C SER A 58 -10.08 6.24 -5.21
N ARG A 59 -11.19 6.76 -5.77
CA ARG A 59 -11.18 7.97 -6.60
C ARG A 59 -10.69 9.20 -5.81
N ILE A 60 -11.20 9.37 -4.59
CA ILE A 60 -10.76 10.44 -3.69
C ILE A 60 -9.26 10.33 -3.42
N ILE A 61 -8.77 9.15 -3.04
CA ILE A 61 -7.35 8.92 -2.77
C ILE A 61 -6.51 9.21 -4.02
N LYS A 62 -6.92 8.71 -5.19
CA LYS A 62 -6.24 8.94 -6.47
C LYS A 62 -6.13 10.44 -6.81
N PHE A 63 -7.23 11.17 -6.68
CA PHE A 63 -7.28 12.59 -6.96
C PHE A 63 -6.29 13.37 -6.07
N PHE A 64 -6.35 13.16 -4.78
CA PHE A 64 -5.53 13.88 -3.83
C PHE A 64 -4.07 13.45 -3.82
N SER A 65 -3.79 12.18 -4.08
CA SER A 65 -2.41 11.70 -4.22
C SER A 65 -1.81 12.02 -5.59
N SER A 66 -2.60 12.56 -6.54
CA SER A 66 -2.18 12.73 -7.94
C SER A 66 -1.54 11.46 -8.50
N SER A 67 -2.19 10.31 -8.24
CA SER A 67 -1.67 8.98 -8.59
C SER A 67 -2.81 8.04 -8.95
N HIS A 68 -2.53 7.01 -9.74
CA HIS A 68 -3.47 5.93 -9.99
C HIS A 68 -3.59 4.94 -8.81
N TRP A 69 -2.60 4.91 -7.93
CA TRP A 69 -2.54 3.95 -6.83
C TRP A 69 -3.33 4.45 -5.62
N SER A 70 -4.33 3.70 -5.21
CA SER A 70 -5.18 4.03 -4.07
C SER A 70 -5.11 3.01 -2.95
N HIS A 71 -4.51 1.84 -3.20
CA HIS A 71 -4.40 0.77 -2.23
C HIS A 71 -3.05 0.04 -2.35
N VAL A 72 -2.65 -0.62 -1.27
CA VAL A 72 -1.40 -1.37 -1.19
C VAL A 72 -1.56 -2.60 -0.30
N ALA A 73 -0.95 -3.71 -0.74
CA ALA A 73 -0.85 -4.95 0.01
C ALA A 73 0.60 -5.44 0.06
N LEU A 74 0.96 -6.19 1.10
CA LEU A 74 2.23 -6.90 1.18
C LEU A 74 2.04 -8.34 0.75
N TYR A 75 2.76 -8.78 -0.26
CA TYR A 75 2.75 -10.18 -0.67
C TYR A 75 3.57 -11.03 0.31
N VAL A 76 2.97 -12.07 0.83
CA VAL A 76 3.59 -12.98 1.80
C VAL A 76 3.75 -14.41 1.28
N GLY A 77 3.19 -14.70 0.11
CA GLY A 77 3.26 -16.03 -0.52
C GLY A 77 2.56 -17.10 0.31
N ASP A 78 3.21 -18.24 0.46
CA ASP A 78 2.71 -19.41 1.21
C ASP A 78 2.99 -19.38 2.72
N ARG A 79 3.58 -18.28 3.23
CA ARG A 79 4.10 -18.23 4.62
C ARG A 79 3.04 -18.52 5.68
N LEU A 80 1.78 -18.14 5.45
CA LEU A 80 0.69 -18.35 6.39
C LEU A 80 0.14 -19.78 6.40
N ILE A 81 0.40 -20.55 5.35
CA ILE A 81 -0.02 -21.96 5.25
C ILE A 81 1.08 -22.95 5.62
N ARG A 82 2.29 -22.47 5.93
CA ARG A 82 3.41 -23.33 6.34
C ARG A 82 3.21 -23.84 7.77
N PRO A 83 3.68 -25.05 8.11
CA PRO A 83 3.49 -25.65 9.44
C PRO A 83 4.01 -24.78 10.60
N GLN A 84 4.95 -23.88 10.34
CA GLN A 84 5.52 -22.98 11.33
C GLN A 84 4.54 -21.87 11.78
N HIS A 85 3.48 -21.60 10.99
CA HIS A 85 2.48 -20.61 11.36
C HIS A 85 1.42 -21.24 12.27
N PRO A 86 1.06 -20.62 13.40
CA PRO A 86 0.11 -21.21 14.37
C PRO A 86 -1.25 -21.55 13.74
N ASP A 87 -1.74 -20.68 12.85
CA ASP A 87 -3.06 -20.84 12.21
C ASP A 87 -2.99 -21.48 10.82
N HIS A 88 -1.89 -22.15 10.47
CA HIS A 88 -1.66 -22.68 9.11
C HIS A 88 -2.79 -23.58 8.60
N ALA A 89 -3.38 -24.42 9.49
CA ALA A 89 -4.47 -25.30 9.12
C ALA A 89 -5.73 -24.55 8.70
N ALA A 90 -6.09 -23.48 9.43
CA ALA A 90 -7.23 -22.62 9.11
C ALA A 90 -7.02 -21.89 7.78
N TYR A 91 -5.81 -21.37 7.53
CA TYR A 91 -5.50 -20.71 6.25
C TYR A 91 -5.50 -21.70 5.07
N ARG A 92 -4.97 -22.91 5.24
CA ARG A 92 -5.06 -23.97 4.21
C ARG A 92 -6.50 -24.31 3.87
N GLN A 93 -7.34 -24.48 4.88
CA GLN A 93 -8.76 -24.77 4.67
C GLN A 93 -9.48 -23.62 3.96
N ARG A 94 -9.20 -22.37 4.37
CA ARG A 94 -9.85 -21.17 3.84
C ARG A 94 -9.47 -20.89 2.39
N PHE A 95 -8.17 -20.95 2.06
CA PHE A 95 -7.64 -20.50 0.77
C PHE A 95 -7.37 -21.63 -0.22
N ARG A 96 -7.28 -22.87 0.23
CA ARG A 96 -7.05 -24.05 -0.63
C ARG A 96 -5.87 -23.83 -1.59
N ALA A 97 -6.11 -23.96 -2.91
CA ALA A 97 -5.08 -23.77 -3.94
C ALA A 97 -4.53 -22.33 -3.98
N GLU A 98 -5.35 -21.32 -3.66
CA GLU A 98 -4.92 -19.91 -3.62
C GLU A 98 -3.97 -19.60 -2.46
N GLY A 99 -3.86 -20.51 -1.47
CA GLY A 99 -2.99 -20.36 -0.30
C GLY A 99 -1.50 -20.22 -0.63
N GLN A 100 -1.07 -20.59 -1.82
CA GLN A 100 0.32 -20.40 -2.28
C GLN A 100 0.68 -18.94 -2.55
N HIS A 101 -0.32 -18.08 -2.82
CA HIS A 101 -0.14 -16.70 -3.23
C HIS A 101 -1.00 -15.74 -2.38
N LEU A 102 -0.63 -15.62 -1.10
CA LEU A 102 -1.37 -14.76 -0.15
C LEU A 102 -0.72 -13.38 0.00
N MET A 103 -1.56 -12.42 0.32
CA MET A 103 -1.20 -11.05 0.67
C MET A 103 -1.81 -10.67 2.01
N VAL A 104 -1.21 -9.69 2.68
CA VAL A 104 -1.77 -9.03 3.85
C VAL A 104 -2.05 -7.57 3.50
N GLU A 105 -3.26 -7.14 3.78
CA GLU A 105 -3.74 -5.81 3.45
C GLU A 105 -4.65 -5.26 4.55
N ALA A 106 -4.78 -3.94 4.64
CA ALA A 106 -5.68 -3.30 5.59
C ALA A 106 -6.84 -2.65 4.82
N PHE A 107 -8.06 -3.04 5.17
CA PHE A 107 -9.29 -2.52 4.56
C PHE A 107 -10.13 -1.77 5.59
N SER A 108 -10.73 -0.67 5.15
CA SER A 108 -11.73 0.04 5.95
C SER A 108 -12.90 -0.90 6.24
N GLY A 109 -13.32 -0.97 7.50
CA GLY A 109 -14.41 -1.85 7.95
C GLY A 109 -13.98 -3.26 8.33
N ASP A 110 -13.06 -3.88 7.59
CA ASP A 110 -12.62 -5.27 7.81
C ASP A 110 -11.33 -5.37 8.66
N GLY A 111 -10.55 -4.29 8.72
CA GLY A 111 -9.26 -4.29 9.40
C GLY A 111 -8.14 -4.88 8.56
N VAL A 112 -7.19 -5.51 9.24
CA VAL A 112 -6.06 -6.19 8.59
C VAL A 112 -6.46 -7.62 8.26
N ILE A 113 -6.51 -7.92 6.98
CA ILE A 113 -6.99 -9.19 6.43
C ILE A 113 -5.95 -9.89 5.56
N VAL A 114 -6.15 -11.20 5.41
CA VAL A 114 -5.44 -12.01 4.41
C VAL A 114 -6.33 -12.19 3.19
N ALA A 115 -5.77 -11.95 2.01
CA ALA A 115 -6.44 -12.14 0.74
C ALA A 115 -5.53 -12.88 -0.26
N PRO A 116 -6.09 -13.67 -1.20
CA PRO A 116 -5.32 -14.26 -2.27
C PRO A 116 -4.95 -13.19 -3.32
N LEU A 117 -3.79 -13.34 -3.95
CA LEU A 117 -3.33 -12.46 -5.04
C LEU A 117 -4.34 -12.43 -6.21
N ALA A 118 -5.01 -13.55 -6.46
CA ALA A 118 -6.04 -13.69 -7.48
C ALA A 118 -7.21 -12.71 -7.34
N LYS A 119 -7.46 -12.17 -6.14
CA LYS A 119 -8.40 -11.07 -5.89
C LYS A 119 -8.20 -9.89 -6.85
N TYR A 120 -6.97 -9.64 -7.24
CA TYR A 120 -6.60 -8.49 -8.06
C TYR A 120 -6.34 -8.82 -9.53
N ARG A 121 -6.77 -9.99 -10.01
CA ARG A 121 -6.64 -10.42 -11.41
C ARG A 121 -7.14 -9.35 -12.39
N ASP A 122 -8.30 -8.78 -12.13
CA ASP A 122 -8.98 -7.84 -13.02
C ASP A 122 -8.74 -6.37 -12.64
N PHE A 123 -7.71 -6.10 -11.83
CA PHE A 123 -7.33 -4.76 -11.43
C PHE A 123 -6.07 -4.31 -12.14
N ASN A 124 -5.90 -3.01 -12.32
CA ASN A 124 -4.59 -2.47 -12.64
C ASN A 124 -3.71 -2.58 -11.39
N ILE A 125 -2.62 -3.34 -11.50
CA ILE A 125 -1.67 -3.55 -10.40
C ILE A 125 -0.26 -3.21 -10.82
N ARG A 126 0.59 -2.94 -9.84
CA ARG A 126 2.04 -2.79 -9.99
C ARG A 126 2.75 -3.47 -8.84
N ILE A 127 3.81 -4.19 -9.16
CA ILE A 127 4.65 -4.83 -8.16
C ILE A 127 5.87 -3.96 -7.93
N CYS A 128 6.10 -3.58 -6.67
CA CYS A 128 7.28 -2.83 -6.24
C CYS A 128 8.09 -3.69 -5.26
N ARG A 129 9.33 -3.99 -5.63
CA ARG A 129 10.25 -4.82 -4.85
C ARG A 129 11.26 -3.97 -4.10
N PRO A 130 11.39 -4.10 -2.78
CA PRO A 130 12.41 -3.37 -2.05
C PRO A 130 13.81 -3.81 -2.50
N TYR A 131 14.62 -2.85 -2.92
CA TYR A 131 15.97 -3.08 -3.43
C TYR A 131 16.98 -3.11 -2.29
N GLY A 132 17.89 -4.10 -2.30
CA GLY A 132 19.01 -4.15 -1.35
C GLY A 132 18.64 -4.45 0.10
N ILE A 133 17.40 -4.77 0.42
CA ILE A 133 17.03 -5.22 1.76
C ILE A 133 17.58 -6.63 2.02
N ASN A 134 18.18 -6.85 3.17
CA ASN A 134 18.67 -8.18 3.52
C ASN A 134 17.53 -9.14 3.93
N ALA A 135 17.80 -10.44 3.87
CA ALA A 135 16.79 -11.47 4.12
C ALA A 135 16.27 -11.49 5.58
N GLU A 136 17.08 -11.07 6.54
CA GLU A 136 16.70 -11.00 7.94
C GLU A 136 15.71 -9.87 8.18
N ASP A 137 15.99 -8.67 7.68
CA ASP A 137 15.12 -7.52 7.81
C ASP A 137 13.81 -7.72 7.04
N MET A 138 13.86 -8.35 5.87
CA MET A 138 12.64 -8.73 5.15
C MET A 138 11.77 -9.71 5.96
N ARG A 139 12.37 -10.67 6.66
CA ARG A 139 11.61 -11.55 7.57
C ARG A 139 10.94 -10.78 8.70
N LYS A 140 11.65 -9.79 9.28
CA LYS A 140 11.09 -8.91 10.32
C LYS A 140 9.93 -8.07 9.79
N VAL A 141 10.05 -7.51 8.58
CA VAL A 141 8.97 -6.77 7.92
C VAL A 141 7.73 -7.65 7.74
N ILE A 142 7.89 -8.84 7.17
CA ILE A 142 6.77 -9.77 6.96
C ILE A 142 6.15 -10.18 8.30
N HIS A 143 6.97 -10.49 9.29
CA HIS A 143 6.50 -10.86 10.63
C HIS A 143 5.70 -9.72 11.29
N GLU A 144 6.18 -8.50 11.20
CA GLU A 144 5.48 -7.31 11.73
C GLU A 144 4.11 -7.13 11.05
N VAL A 145 4.05 -7.24 9.72
CA VAL A 145 2.79 -7.08 8.98
C VAL A 145 1.82 -8.21 9.28
N THR A 146 2.29 -9.46 9.29
CA THR A 146 1.44 -10.62 9.61
C THR A 146 0.95 -10.63 11.06
N GLY A 147 1.74 -10.12 11.99
CA GLY A 147 1.35 -9.94 13.40
C GLY A 147 0.22 -8.92 13.62
N ASN A 148 -0.14 -8.14 12.59
CA ASN A 148 -1.27 -7.22 12.64
C ASN A 148 -2.58 -7.84 12.10
N ILE A 149 -2.57 -9.06 11.58
CA ILE A 149 -3.78 -9.72 11.04
C ILE A 149 -4.86 -9.80 12.12
N GLY A 150 -6.10 -9.47 11.75
CA GLY A 150 -7.25 -9.45 12.64
C GLY A 150 -7.39 -8.17 13.48
N ARG A 151 -6.41 -7.26 13.47
CA ARG A 151 -6.58 -5.95 14.09
C ARG A 151 -7.61 -5.12 13.34
N ARG A 152 -8.48 -4.47 14.08
CA ARG A 152 -9.52 -3.62 13.50
C ARG A 152 -8.93 -2.32 12.97
N TYR A 153 -9.48 -1.87 11.87
CA TYR A 153 -9.23 -0.54 11.34
C TYR A 153 -10.05 0.48 12.12
N ASP A 154 -9.47 1.62 12.51
CA ASP A 154 -10.30 2.68 13.08
C ASP A 154 -10.88 3.55 11.95
N ASP A 155 -12.19 3.42 11.79
CA ASP A 155 -12.96 4.19 10.81
C ASP A 155 -12.90 5.73 11.03
N ARG A 156 -12.37 6.22 12.15
CA ARG A 156 -12.18 7.65 12.40
C ARG A 156 -11.13 8.27 11.49
N ASN A 157 -10.16 7.45 11.06
CA ASN A 157 -9.03 7.92 10.27
C ASN A 157 -9.36 8.33 8.83
N ILE A 158 -10.42 7.81 8.23
CA ILE A 158 -10.74 8.18 6.84
C ILE A 158 -11.18 9.65 6.74
N LEU A 159 -11.91 10.13 7.72
CA LEU A 159 -12.26 11.57 7.80
C LEU A 159 -11.00 12.42 8.06
N GLU A 160 -10.07 11.91 8.85
CA GLU A 160 -8.77 12.55 9.11
C GLU A 160 -7.89 12.56 7.87
N ILE A 161 -7.87 11.46 7.09
CA ILE A 161 -7.17 11.39 5.80
C ILE A 161 -7.77 12.39 4.82
N ALA A 162 -9.09 12.44 4.68
CA ALA A 162 -9.76 13.39 3.81
C ALA A 162 -9.43 14.84 4.22
N LYS A 163 -9.46 15.15 5.52
CA LYS A 163 -9.03 16.45 6.06
C LYS A 163 -7.56 16.73 5.79
N MET A 164 -6.68 15.75 6.01
CA MET A 164 -5.25 15.88 5.77
C MET A 164 -4.95 16.17 4.31
N VAL A 165 -5.56 15.39 3.43
CA VAL A 165 -5.38 15.50 2.00
C VAL A 165 -5.88 16.87 1.52
N THR A 166 -7.06 17.28 1.97
CA THR A 166 -7.63 18.61 1.68
C THR A 166 -6.72 19.72 2.22
N TYR A 167 -6.24 19.58 3.44
CA TYR A 167 -5.34 20.59 4.05
C TYR A 167 -4.01 20.69 3.31
N THR A 168 -3.41 19.56 2.91
CA THR A 168 -2.14 19.53 2.16
C THR A 168 -2.30 20.11 0.76
N ALA A 169 -3.43 19.84 0.10
CA ALA A 169 -3.75 20.39 -1.21
C ALA A 169 -3.96 21.92 -1.16
N LEU A 170 -4.61 22.43 -0.10
CA LEU A 170 -4.88 23.85 0.06
C LEU A 170 -3.70 24.65 0.63
N ASN A 171 -2.71 23.99 1.25
CA ASN A 171 -1.56 24.64 1.86
C ASN A 171 -0.22 24.03 1.43
N PRO A 172 0.16 24.15 0.16
CA PRO A 172 1.38 23.51 -0.36
C PRO A 172 2.68 24.06 0.24
N ARG A 173 2.64 25.28 0.81
CA ARG A 173 3.78 25.94 1.46
C ARG A 173 3.98 25.53 2.91
N ASN A 174 2.93 25.06 3.58
CA ASN A 174 3.00 24.65 4.97
C ASN A 174 3.33 23.17 5.07
N ARG A 175 4.57 22.80 4.69
CA ARG A 175 5.10 21.46 4.88
C ARG A 175 5.20 21.19 6.38
N ARG A 176 4.18 20.52 6.94
CA ARG A 176 4.22 20.03 8.32
C ARG A 176 5.52 19.24 8.50
N SER A 177 6.09 19.35 9.69
CA SER A 177 7.26 18.57 10.08
C SER A 177 7.09 17.12 9.65
N TYR A 178 8.07 16.57 8.93
CA TYR A 178 8.12 15.16 8.52
C TYR A 178 8.07 14.18 9.69
N LYS A 179 8.20 14.66 10.92
CA LYS A 179 8.00 13.90 12.16
C LYS A 179 6.57 14.02 12.71
N ALA A 180 5.75 14.90 12.16
CA ALA A 180 4.39 15.06 12.65
C ALA A 180 3.55 13.85 12.26
N CYS A 181 2.94 13.24 13.23
CA CYS A 181 1.91 12.26 13.01
C CYS A 181 0.67 12.92 12.40
N ILE A 182 0.07 12.27 11.44
CA ILE A 182 -1.15 12.73 10.78
C ILE A 182 -2.21 11.65 10.95
N GLY A 183 -3.35 12.04 11.52
CA GLY A 183 -4.40 11.09 11.93
C GLY A 183 -4.16 10.57 13.35
N GLY A 184 -5.03 9.74 13.85
CA GLY A 184 -4.89 9.12 15.16
C GLY A 184 -3.56 8.36 15.25
N CYS A 185 -2.69 8.80 16.15
CA CYS A 185 -1.37 8.21 16.34
C CYS A 185 -1.39 7.08 17.37
N ASN A 186 -2.55 6.52 17.64
CA ASN A 186 -2.67 5.33 18.44
C ASN A 186 -2.07 4.15 17.68
N GLU A 187 -1.35 3.30 18.39
CA GLU A 187 -0.70 2.09 17.83
C GLU A 187 -1.66 1.13 17.12
N PHE A 188 -2.97 1.36 17.26
CA PHE A 188 -4.06 0.54 16.75
C PHE A 188 -4.69 1.07 15.46
N GLU A 189 -4.28 2.25 14.95
CA GLU A 189 -4.89 2.91 13.80
C GLU A 189 -3.98 2.82 12.59
N VAL A 190 -4.33 2.00 11.61
CA VAL A 190 -3.44 1.73 10.48
C VAL A 190 -4.17 1.91 9.16
N ILE A 191 -3.67 2.84 8.34
CA ILE A 191 -3.96 2.93 6.90
C ILE A 191 -3.19 1.82 6.19
N CYS A 192 -3.68 1.29 5.08
CA CYS A 192 -3.01 0.22 4.32
C CYS A 192 -1.51 0.48 4.08
N SER A 193 -1.16 1.69 3.60
CA SER A 193 0.23 2.08 3.36
C SER A 193 1.02 2.34 4.64
N GLY A 194 0.39 2.89 5.67
CA GLY A 194 1.03 3.20 6.95
C GLY A 194 1.47 1.95 7.72
N MET A 195 0.67 0.87 7.69
CA MET A 195 1.05 -0.41 8.31
C MET A 195 2.32 -0.98 7.70
N ILE A 196 2.34 -1.06 6.38
CA ILE A 196 3.49 -1.59 5.65
C ILE A 196 4.69 -0.65 5.86
N ALA A 197 4.49 0.67 5.77
CA ALA A 197 5.54 1.64 5.99
C ALA A 197 6.14 1.55 7.40
N LYS A 198 5.30 1.37 8.43
CA LYS A 198 5.77 1.16 9.81
C LYS A 198 6.68 -0.07 9.92
N ALA A 199 6.33 -1.16 9.25
CA ALA A 199 7.14 -2.38 9.26
C ALA A 199 8.52 -2.18 8.62
N PHE A 200 8.59 -1.50 7.47
CA PHE A 200 9.87 -1.13 6.84
C PHE A 200 10.69 -0.17 7.71
N GLN A 201 10.04 0.80 8.33
CA GLN A 201 10.73 1.76 9.19
C GLN A 201 11.30 1.12 10.46
N LYS A 202 10.67 0.09 11.01
CA LYS A 202 11.20 -0.66 12.16
C LYS A 202 12.57 -1.30 11.90
N VAL A 203 12.83 -1.66 10.65
CA VAL A 203 14.14 -2.20 10.24
C VAL A 203 15.06 -1.12 9.64
N GLY A 204 14.64 0.15 9.74
CA GLY A 204 15.43 1.28 9.23
C GLY A 204 15.42 1.42 7.70
N TYR A 205 14.57 0.68 6.98
CA TYR A 205 14.51 0.73 5.52
C TYR A 205 13.74 1.96 5.03
N PRO A 206 14.37 2.86 4.24
CA PRO A 206 13.74 4.09 3.78
C PRO A 206 12.84 3.84 2.58
N ILE A 207 11.56 4.23 2.68
CA ILE A 207 10.64 4.18 1.52
C ILE A 207 10.88 5.41 0.66
N ILE A 208 10.54 6.59 1.18
CA ILE A 208 10.80 7.88 0.54
C ILE A 208 11.23 8.88 1.61
N PRO A 209 12.55 9.02 1.83
CA PRO A 209 13.06 9.90 2.87
C PRO A 209 12.82 11.37 2.51
N ALA A 210 12.68 12.22 3.53
CA ALA A 210 12.82 13.65 3.37
C ALA A 210 14.30 14.03 3.34
N LEU A 211 14.69 14.90 2.41
CA LEU A 211 16.05 15.38 2.29
C LEU A 211 16.21 16.68 3.09
N LYS A 212 17.20 16.73 3.97
CA LYS A 212 17.62 17.95 4.66
C LYS A 212 19.03 18.31 4.18
N PRO A 213 19.26 19.51 3.68
CA PRO A 213 20.59 19.94 3.27
C PRO A 213 21.59 19.72 4.41
N LEU A 214 22.77 19.22 4.09
CA LEU A 214 23.87 19.16 5.03
C LEU A 214 24.37 20.58 5.35
N PRO A 215 24.79 20.85 6.59
CA PRO A 215 25.48 22.09 6.92
C PRO A 215 26.67 22.32 6.01
N ALA A 216 27.02 23.57 5.77
CA ALA A 216 28.23 23.92 5.00
C ALA A 216 29.47 23.25 5.62
N GLY A 217 30.29 22.59 4.79
CA GLY A 217 31.47 21.83 5.22
C GLY A 217 31.23 20.36 5.60
N ALA A 218 30.00 19.91 5.80
CA ALA A 218 29.75 18.51 6.15
C ALA A 218 29.63 17.57 4.93
N ARG A 219 29.62 18.11 3.69
CA ARG A 219 29.50 17.30 2.46
C ARG A 219 30.71 16.39 2.21
N GLU A 220 31.89 16.82 2.63
CA GLU A 220 33.14 16.08 2.43
C GLU A 220 33.31 14.90 3.39
N LEU A 221 32.52 14.86 4.48
CA LEU A 221 32.58 13.85 5.53
C LEU A 221 31.63 12.68 5.38
N THR A 222 30.77 12.71 4.37
CA THR A 222 29.74 11.68 4.21
C THR A 222 29.84 10.99 2.85
N SER A 223 29.93 9.68 2.86
CA SER A 223 29.78 8.81 1.67
C SER A 223 28.31 8.74 1.18
N ASN A 224 27.48 9.66 1.65
CA ASN A 224 26.04 9.68 1.30
C ASN A 224 25.82 10.17 -0.13
N PRO A 225 25.36 9.32 -1.06
CA PRO A 225 25.21 9.68 -2.48
C PRO A 225 24.21 10.82 -2.71
N TYR A 226 23.34 11.10 -1.74
CA TYR A 226 22.35 12.19 -1.85
C TYR A 226 22.91 13.56 -1.49
N GLY A 227 24.13 13.67 -0.93
CA GLY A 227 24.70 14.93 -0.45
C GLY A 227 23.79 15.67 0.55
N ALA A 228 22.93 14.94 1.25
CA ALA A 228 21.92 15.47 2.16
C ALA A 228 21.67 14.48 3.31
N MET A 229 21.23 14.99 4.46
CA MET A 229 20.76 14.14 5.55
C MET A 229 19.42 13.55 5.18
N LEU A 230 19.30 12.21 5.26
CA LEU A 230 18.04 11.52 5.08
C LEU A 230 17.24 11.54 6.38
N LEU A 231 16.04 12.07 6.31
CA LEU A 231 15.12 12.08 7.44
C LEU A 231 13.96 11.14 7.13
N MET A 232 13.71 10.21 8.03
CA MET A 232 12.60 9.29 7.91
C MET A 232 11.28 10.06 8.09
N ARG A 233 10.42 10.01 7.06
CA ARG A 233 9.05 10.55 7.16
C ARG A 233 8.23 9.63 8.06
N HIS A 234 7.34 10.20 8.85
CA HIS A 234 6.46 9.39 9.69
C HIS A 234 5.62 8.44 8.83
N PHE A 235 5.45 7.17 9.24
CA PHE A 235 4.75 6.14 8.46
C PHE A 235 3.32 6.56 8.06
N SER A 236 2.63 7.35 8.90
CA SER A 236 1.29 7.86 8.60
C SER A 236 1.24 8.86 7.43
N GLN A 237 2.39 9.34 6.98
CA GLN A 237 2.51 10.24 5.81
C GLN A 237 2.86 9.51 4.53
N ILE A 238 3.05 8.19 4.58
CA ILE A 238 3.37 7.38 3.41
C ILE A 238 2.08 6.96 2.71
N LEU A 239 1.99 7.31 1.44
CA LEU A 239 0.86 6.98 0.56
C LEU A 239 1.22 5.79 -0.35
N PRO A 240 0.24 5.10 -0.96
CA PRO A 240 0.51 4.04 -1.93
C PRO A 240 1.49 4.45 -3.04
N ARG A 241 1.36 5.66 -3.58
CA ARG A 241 2.25 6.21 -4.61
C ARG A 241 3.71 6.31 -4.19
N ASP A 242 3.97 6.44 -2.88
CA ASP A 242 5.34 6.66 -2.40
C ASP A 242 6.21 5.41 -2.57
N PHE A 243 5.61 4.22 -2.65
CA PHE A 243 6.31 2.99 -3.02
C PHE A 243 6.69 2.96 -4.50
N ASP A 244 5.83 3.52 -5.38
CA ASP A 244 6.09 3.62 -6.82
C ASP A 244 7.17 4.66 -7.15
N LEU A 245 7.18 5.76 -6.41
CA LEU A 245 8.13 6.87 -6.60
C LEU A 245 9.45 6.67 -5.82
N SER A 246 9.53 5.63 -5.01
CA SER A 246 10.69 5.38 -4.17
C SER A 246 11.90 4.95 -5.00
N PRO A 247 13.07 5.57 -4.83
CA PRO A 247 14.31 5.10 -5.44
C PRO A 247 14.80 3.77 -4.85
N ASN A 248 14.21 3.33 -3.72
CA ASN A 248 14.57 2.11 -3.02
C ASN A 248 13.68 0.92 -3.38
N PHE A 249 12.73 1.11 -4.31
CA PHE A 249 11.87 0.04 -4.80
C PHE A 249 11.97 -0.10 -6.32
N GLU A 250 12.21 -1.31 -6.77
CA GLU A 250 12.23 -1.68 -8.18
C GLU A 250 10.82 -2.04 -8.65
N VAL A 251 10.42 -1.54 -9.83
CA VAL A 251 9.16 -1.94 -10.47
C VAL A 251 9.36 -3.24 -11.23
N ILE A 252 8.69 -4.31 -10.78
CA ILE A 252 8.72 -5.61 -11.43
C ILE A 252 7.65 -5.67 -12.51
N LYS A 253 8.09 -5.84 -13.75
CA LYS A 253 7.21 -6.01 -14.92
C LYS A 253 7.04 -7.49 -15.20
N PHE A 254 5.84 -8.01 -15.05
CA PHE A 254 5.49 -9.41 -15.31
C PHE A 254 4.70 -9.62 -16.61
N ASN A 255 4.01 -8.59 -17.10
CA ASN A 255 3.29 -8.60 -18.38
C ASN A 255 4.18 -8.16 -19.56
N ILE A 256 5.46 -8.53 -19.55
CA ILE A 256 6.36 -8.20 -20.66
C ILE A 256 5.99 -9.04 -21.87
N ILE A 257 5.69 -8.36 -22.97
CA ILE A 257 5.46 -8.99 -24.26
C ILE A 257 6.80 -9.56 -24.75
N GLY A 258 6.78 -10.80 -25.25
CA GLY A 258 7.98 -11.56 -25.61
C GLY A 258 8.86 -10.89 -26.67
N ARG A 259 10.03 -11.50 -26.94
CA ARG A 259 11.05 -10.96 -27.87
C ARG A 259 10.57 -10.74 -29.31
N GLU A 260 9.49 -11.41 -29.72
CA GLU A 260 8.88 -11.28 -31.06
C GLU A 260 7.74 -10.23 -31.11
N PHE A 261 7.70 -9.33 -30.16
CA PHE A 261 6.69 -8.29 -30.10
C PHE A 261 6.79 -7.34 -31.31
N LYS A 262 5.83 -7.46 -32.21
CA LYS A 262 5.65 -6.56 -33.35
C LYS A 262 4.54 -5.57 -33.02
N TYR A 263 4.89 -4.39 -32.55
CA TYR A 263 3.93 -3.35 -32.12
C TYR A 263 2.94 -2.96 -33.22
N LYS A 264 3.33 -3.09 -34.50
CA LYS A 264 2.47 -2.80 -35.66
C LYS A 264 1.31 -3.77 -35.83
N ASP A 265 1.48 -5.03 -35.34
CA ASP A 265 0.46 -6.07 -35.45
C ASP A 265 -0.63 -5.96 -34.36
N LEU A 266 -0.45 -5.07 -33.39
CA LEU A 266 -1.43 -4.83 -32.33
C LEU A 266 -2.59 -3.93 -32.75
N TRP A 267 -2.40 -3.14 -33.79
CA TRP A 267 -3.41 -2.19 -34.23
C TRP A 267 -4.35 -2.87 -35.22
N GLN A 268 -5.59 -3.13 -34.82
CA GLN A 268 -6.65 -3.69 -35.67
C GLN A 268 -7.15 -2.66 -36.69
N GLU A 269 -7.03 -1.37 -36.37
CA GLU A 269 -7.37 -0.28 -37.27
C GLU A 269 -6.08 0.46 -37.63
N LYS A 270 -5.81 0.60 -38.95
CA LYS A 270 -4.77 1.53 -39.40
C LYS A 270 -5.24 2.92 -39.00
N LEU A 271 -4.53 3.56 -38.11
CA LEU A 271 -4.73 4.99 -37.86
C LEU A 271 -4.70 5.72 -39.18
N PRO A 272 -5.67 6.62 -39.44
CA PRO A 272 -5.77 7.35 -40.67
C PRO A 272 -4.53 8.22 -40.94
#